data_216d27efd267b3392416d7c30637024d
#
_entry.id   216d27efd267b3392416d7c30637024d
#
_cell.length_a   1.000
_cell.length_b   1.000
_cell.length_c   1.000
_cell.angle_alpha   90.00
_cell.angle_beta   90.00
_cell.angle_gamma   90.00
#
_symmetry.space_group_name_H-M   'P 1'
#
loop_
_entity.id
_entity.type
_entity.pdbx_description
1 polymer ?
#
loop_
_entity_poly.entity_id
_entity_poly.type
_entity_poly.pdbx_seq_one_letter_code
_entity_poly.pdbx_strand_id
1 'polypeptide(L)'
;MQTTDQYNQACREGEFDHTRLDNCHTEGLSPNKTHWARRIDTAPYYAYPVRPGVTFTYLSLKTDDTAAVRFGDQPCANLFVAGEMMSGNVLGKGYTAGVGMSIGTAFGRIAGRNAAYAAMGKEVEHGIA
;
A
#
# COMPACT_ATOMS: atom_id res chain seq x y z
N MET A 1 -5.50 -5.59 31.21
CA MET A 1 -6.14 -6.91 31.37
C MET A 1 -7.61 -6.89 30.96
N GLN A 2 -8.46 -6.03 31.52
CA GLN A 2 -9.90 -6.02 31.19
C GLN A 2 -10.22 -6.01 29.69
N THR A 3 -9.54 -5.18 28.87
CA THR A 3 -9.73 -5.13 27.41
C THR A 3 -9.32 -6.45 26.73
N THR A 4 -8.23 -7.06 27.18
CA THR A 4 -7.78 -8.36 26.64
C THR A 4 -8.78 -9.47 27.01
N ASP A 5 -9.32 -9.44 28.23
CA ASP A 5 -10.32 -10.43 28.67
C ASP A 5 -11.62 -10.28 27.86
N GLN A 6 -12.08 -9.05 27.63
CA GLN A 6 -13.25 -8.75 26.78
C GLN A 6 -13.01 -9.23 25.33
N TYR A 7 -11.84 -8.97 24.79
CA TYR A 7 -11.48 -9.43 23.45
C TYR A 7 -11.48 -10.97 23.39
N ASN A 8 -10.85 -11.63 24.33
CA ASN A 8 -10.77 -13.09 24.37
C ASN A 8 -12.16 -13.75 24.50
N GLN A 9 -13.08 -13.15 25.29
CA GLN A 9 -14.47 -13.60 25.39
C GLN A 9 -15.27 -13.39 24.11
N ALA A 10 -14.94 -12.35 23.36
CA ALA A 10 -15.60 -12.01 22.11
C ALA A 10 -15.12 -12.88 20.92
N CYS A 11 -13.95 -13.50 21.01
CA CYS A 11 -13.41 -14.35 19.94
C CYS A 11 -14.35 -15.55 19.68
N ARG A 12 -14.66 -15.76 18.40
CA ARG A 12 -15.33 -16.95 17.88
C ARG A 12 -14.32 -17.78 17.11
N GLU A 13 -14.27 -19.05 17.46
CA GLU A 13 -13.36 -20.00 16.84
C GLU A 13 -13.80 -20.34 15.43
N GLY A 14 -12.82 -20.57 14.57
CA GLY A 14 -12.97 -20.97 13.20
C GLY A 14 -11.69 -21.64 12.70
N GLU A 15 -11.64 -21.97 11.44
CA GLU A 15 -10.43 -22.47 10.82
C GLU A 15 -9.51 -21.29 10.49
N PHE A 16 -8.49 -21.07 11.35
CA PHE A 16 -7.54 -19.98 11.16
C PHE A 16 -6.66 -20.20 9.93
N ASP A 17 -6.69 -19.26 9.00
CA ASP A 17 -5.86 -19.28 7.80
C ASP A 17 -5.41 -17.86 7.46
N HIS A 18 -4.11 -17.58 7.63
CA HIS A 18 -3.52 -16.27 7.36
C HIS A 18 -3.36 -15.95 5.86
N THR A 19 -3.60 -16.94 4.98
CA THR A 19 -3.44 -16.76 3.52
C THR A 19 -4.73 -16.36 2.81
N ARG A 20 -5.87 -16.47 3.50
CA ARG A 20 -7.20 -16.10 2.99
C ARG A 20 -8.04 -15.44 4.08
N LEU A 21 -9.14 -14.81 3.70
CA LEU A 21 -10.13 -14.33 4.65
C LEU A 21 -10.76 -15.54 5.34
N ASP A 22 -10.43 -15.74 6.60
CA ASP A 22 -10.93 -16.84 7.41
C ASP A 22 -12.23 -16.45 8.12
N ASN A 23 -12.81 -17.39 8.89
CA ASN A 23 -14.01 -17.17 9.68
C ASN A 23 -13.75 -16.94 11.18
N CYS A 24 -12.49 -16.78 11.58
CA CYS A 24 -12.13 -16.41 12.96
C CYS A 24 -12.43 -14.93 13.18
N HIS A 25 -13.44 -14.62 13.97
CA HIS A 25 -13.94 -13.26 14.14
C HIS A 25 -14.25 -12.94 15.61
N THR A 26 -14.65 -11.71 15.91
CA THR A 26 -15.17 -11.34 17.23
C THR A 26 -16.63 -10.91 17.13
N GLU A 27 -17.39 -11.14 18.19
CA GLU A 27 -18.76 -10.67 18.34
C GLU A 27 -18.94 -9.87 19.63
N GLY A 28 -19.72 -8.80 19.56
CA GLY A 28 -20.06 -7.97 20.71
C GLY A 28 -19.04 -6.88 21.03
N LEU A 29 -18.08 -6.62 20.14
CA LEU A 29 -17.15 -5.49 20.22
C LEU A 29 -17.51 -4.38 19.23
N SER A 30 -16.99 -3.19 19.46
CA SER A 30 -17.14 -2.07 18.54
C SER A 30 -15.79 -1.39 18.30
N PRO A 31 -15.19 -1.56 17.11
CA PRO A 31 -15.59 -2.44 16.01
C PRO A 31 -15.31 -3.92 16.29
N ASN A 32 -16.04 -4.82 15.65
CA ASN A 32 -15.69 -6.22 15.62
C ASN A 32 -14.51 -6.47 14.65
N LYS A 33 -13.68 -7.46 15.02
CA LYS A 33 -12.67 -8.01 14.09
C LYS A 33 -13.36 -9.08 13.23
N THR A 34 -13.24 -8.96 11.91
CA THR A 34 -14.00 -9.80 10.96
C THR A 34 -13.29 -11.10 10.57
N HIS A 35 -11.96 -11.10 10.62
CA HIS A 35 -11.12 -12.24 10.25
C HIS A 35 -9.89 -12.32 11.16
N TRP A 36 -9.25 -13.48 11.19
CA TRP A 36 -7.99 -13.73 11.91
C TRP A 36 -8.04 -13.35 13.40
N ALA A 37 -9.21 -13.47 14.02
CA ALA A 37 -9.32 -13.25 15.44
C ALA A 37 -8.78 -14.47 16.19
N ARG A 38 -7.78 -14.24 17.04
CA ARG A 38 -7.19 -15.25 17.93
C ARG A 38 -7.13 -14.71 19.33
N ARG A 39 -7.33 -15.58 20.29
CA ARG A 39 -7.18 -15.23 21.70
C ARG A 39 -5.75 -14.85 22.04
N ILE A 40 -5.60 -13.91 22.94
CA ILE A 40 -4.33 -13.48 23.52
C ILE A 40 -4.28 -14.11 24.91
N ASP A 41 -3.92 -15.40 25.00
CA ASP A 41 -4.02 -16.23 26.20
C ASP A 41 -2.77 -17.06 26.49
N THR A 42 -1.72 -16.93 25.70
CA THR A 42 -0.47 -17.67 25.85
C THR A 42 0.67 -16.73 26.25
N ALA A 43 1.22 -16.91 27.43
CA ALA A 43 2.38 -16.14 27.91
C ALA A 43 3.68 -16.57 27.21
N PRO A 44 4.73 -15.71 27.15
CA PRO A 44 4.80 -14.35 27.71
C PRO A 44 4.06 -13.30 26.88
N TYR A 45 3.49 -12.30 27.57
CA TYR A 45 2.79 -11.19 26.91
C TYR A 45 3.70 -9.97 26.78
N TYR A 46 3.59 -9.31 25.63
CA TYR A 46 4.29 -8.06 25.34
C TYR A 46 3.30 -6.98 24.94
N ALA A 47 3.41 -5.79 25.51
CA ALA A 47 2.59 -4.64 25.19
C ALA A 47 3.47 -3.47 24.77
N TYR A 48 3.16 -2.88 23.60
CA TYR A 48 3.86 -1.73 23.05
C TYR A 48 2.90 -0.56 22.88
N PRO A 49 3.26 0.65 23.31
CA PRO A 49 2.49 1.84 23.00
C PRO A 49 2.62 2.14 21.50
N VAL A 50 1.50 2.26 20.82
CA VAL A 50 1.47 2.58 19.39
C VAL A 50 0.67 3.85 19.14
N ARG A 51 1.01 4.58 18.08
CA ARG A 51 0.29 5.75 17.62
C ARG A 51 -0.01 5.58 16.13
N PRO A 52 -1.12 6.13 15.64
CA PRO A 52 -1.35 6.22 14.20
C PRO A 52 -0.23 7.00 13.51
N GLY A 53 0.15 6.56 12.34
CA GLY A 53 1.14 7.24 11.49
C GLY A 53 0.85 6.97 10.04
N VAL A 54 1.33 7.84 9.18
CA VAL A 54 1.25 7.67 7.72
C VAL A 54 2.65 7.36 7.21
N THR A 55 2.83 6.20 6.62
CA THR A 55 4.10 5.77 6.01
C THR A 55 3.99 5.62 4.50
N PHE A 56 2.77 5.67 3.97
CA PHE A 56 2.50 5.56 2.55
C PHE A 56 1.18 6.27 2.21
N THR A 57 1.11 6.96 1.08
CA THR A 57 -0.10 7.65 0.62
C THR A 57 -0.45 7.27 -0.81
N TYR A 58 -1.75 7.28 -1.12
CA TYR A 58 -2.26 7.13 -2.49
C TYR A 58 -2.57 8.47 -3.16
N LEU A 59 -2.51 9.56 -2.41
CA LEU A 59 -2.60 10.90 -2.98
C LEU A 59 -1.32 11.19 -3.73
N SER A 60 -1.39 11.17 -5.06
CA SER A 60 -0.22 11.23 -5.92
C SER A 60 -0.42 12.10 -7.15
N LEU A 61 0.67 12.39 -7.85
CA LEU A 61 0.62 13.00 -9.16
C LEU A 61 0.09 12.01 -10.20
N LYS A 62 -0.79 12.47 -11.06
CA LYS A 62 -1.26 11.68 -12.20
C LYS A 62 -0.15 11.58 -13.24
N THR A 63 0.13 10.36 -13.69
CA THR A 63 1.16 10.09 -14.72
C THR A 63 0.58 9.21 -15.82
N ASP A 64 1.28 9.14 -16.94
CA ASP A 64 1.09 8.11 -17.95
C ASP A 64 2.15 6.99 -17.83
N ASP A 65 2.16 6.07 -18.79
CA ASP A 65 3.08 4.92 -18.84
C ASP A 65 4.53 5.31 -19.16
N THR A 66 4.77 6.55 -19.59
CA THR A 66 6.12 7.13 -19.76
C THR A 66 6.68 7.72 -18.49
N ALA A 67 5.91 7.70 -17.39
CA ALA A 67 6.16 8.37 -16.11
C ALA A 67 6.13 9.92 -16.20
N ALA A 68 5.62 10.49 -17.30
CA ALA A 68 5.42 11.92 -17.43
C ALA A 68 4.23 12.37 -16.55
N VAL A 69 4.40 13.48 -15.83
CA VAL A 69 3.32 14.11 -15.06
C VAL A 69 2.27 14.65 -16.00
N ARG A 70 0.99 14.45 -15.67
CA ARG A 70 -0.12 14.95 -16.48
C ARG A 70 -0.75 16.18 -15.85
N PHE A 71 -0.96 17.20 -16.65
CA PHE A 71 -1.81 18.37 -16.33
C PHE A 71 -3.12 18.25 -17.13
N GLY A 72 -4.17 17.82 -16.46
CA GLY A 72 -5.40 17.39 -17.13
C GLY A 72 -5.12 16.16 -18.00
N ASP A 73 -5.38 16.27 -19.30
CA ASP A 73 -5.18 15.17 -20.25
C ASP A 73 -3.87 15.25 -21.04
N GLN A 74 -3.06 16.26 -20.78
CA GLN A 74 -1.79 16.45 -21.48
C GLN A 74 -0.60 16.02 -20.62
N PRO A 75 0.32 15.18 -21.14
CA PRO A 75 1.56 14.87 -20.47
C PRO A 75 2.51 16.07 -20.51
N CYS A 76 3.26 16.26 -19.45
CA CYS A 76 4.31 17.28 -19.39
C CYS A 76 5.56 16.78 -20.14
N ALA A 77 6.10 17.58 -21.03
CA ALA A 77 7.22 17.17 -21.87
C ALA A 77 8.56 17.03 -21.12
N ASN A 78 8.69 17.65 -19.94
CA ASN A 78 9.96 17.77 -19.22
C ASN A 78 9.86 17.49 -17.71
N LEU A 79 8.75 16.91 -17.27
CA LEU A 79 8.55 16.57 -15.86
C LEU A 79 8.12 15.12 -15.71
N PHE A 80 8.99 14.33 -15.10
CA PHE A 80 8.79 12.90 -14.85
C PHE A 80 8.81 12.62 -13.37
N VAL A 81 8.07 11.61 -12.93
CA VAL A 81 7.98 11.25 -11.51
C VAL A 81 7.97 9.73 -11.34
N ALA A 82 8.53 9.28 -10.22
CA ALA A 82 8.58 7.87 -9.87
C ALA A 82 8.41 7.67 -8.36
N GLY A 83 8.21 6.42 -7.95
CA GLY A 83 8.08 6.04 -6.54
C GLY A 83 6.73 6.44 -5.94
N GLU A 84 6.71 6.73 -4.64
CA GLU A 84 5.48 7.00 -3.91
C GLU A 84 4.71 8.21 -4.44
N MET A 85 5.39 9.19 -5.03
CA MET A 85 4.75 10.37 -5.62
C MET A 85 3.78 10.04 -6.76
N MET A 86 3.85 8.84 -7.35
CA MET A 86 2.96 8.37 -8.41
C MET A 86 2.11 7.15 -8.01
N SER A 87 2.17 6.74 -6.77
CA SER A 87 1.60 5.47 -6.29
C SER A 87 0.11 5.30 -6.56
N GLY A 88 -0.67 6.38 -6.51
CA GLY A 88 -2.11 6.36 -6.80
C GLY A 88 -2.48 5.98 -8.24
N ASN A 89 -1.51 5.97 -9.19
CA ASN A 89 -1.72 5.43 -10.53
C ASN A 89 -1.65 3.88 -10.55
N VAL A 90 -1.08 3.27 -9.51
CA VAL A 90 -0.87 1.82 -9.40
C VAL A 90 -1.76 1.19 -8.33
N LEU A 91 -1.92 1.87 -7.19
CA LEU A 91 -2.68 1.40 -6.05
C LEU A 91 -3.85 2.33 -5.74
N GLY A 92 -5.06 1.77 -5.61
CA GLY A 92 -6.26 2.53 -5.23
C GLY A 92 -6.68 2.33 -3.78
N LYS A 93 -6.41 1.16 -3.20
CA LYS A 93 -6.75 0.81 -1.82
C LYS A 93 -5.96 -0.41 -1.36
N GLY A 94 -5.87 -0.58 -0.04
CA GLY A 94 -5.07 -1.65 0.55
C GLY A 94 -3.56 -1.38 0.38
N TYR A 95 -2.73 -2.13 1.05
CA TYR A 95 -1.29 -2.02 0.96
C TYR A 95 -0.68 -3.40 0.76
N THR A 96 0.20 -3.52 -0.23
CA THR A 96 0.98 -4.74 -0.46
C THR A 96 2.43 -4.45 -0.14
N ALA A 97 3.01 -5.24 0.76
CA ALA A 97 4.42 -5.10 1.13
C ALA A 97 5.34 -5.20 -0.11
N GLY A 98 6.29 -4.29 -0.21
CA GLY A 98 7.21 -4.21 -1.34
C GLY A 98 6.74 -3.37 -2.52
N VAL A 99 5.45 -2.98 -2.58
CA VAL A 99 4.90 -2.20 -3.70
C VAL A 99 5.62 -0.87 -3.91
N GLY A 100 5.98 -0.16 -2.84
CA GLY A 100 6.71 1.11 -2.93
C GLY A 100 8.07 0.95 -3.61
N MET A 101 8.81 -0.11 -3.26
CA MET A 101 10.08 -0.44 -3.91
C MET A 101 9.88 -0.84 -5.37
N SER A 102 8.86 -1.61 -5.68
CA SER A 102 8.54 -2.06 -7.05
C SER A 102 8.19 -0.86 -7.94
N ILE A 103 7.33 0.04 -7.47
CA ILE A 103 6.99 1.28 -8.17
C ILE A 103 8.25 2.15 -8.38
N GLY A 104 9.05 2.34 -7.32
CA GLY A 104 10.28 3.13 -7.38
C GLY A 104 11.30 2.57 -8.37
N THR A 105 11.47 1.26 -8.41
CA THR A 105 12.43 0.60 -9.29
C THR A 105 11.97 0.62 -10.75
N ALA A 106 10.73 0.20 -11.02
CA ALA A 106 10.19 0.13 -12.38
C ALA A 106 10.07 1.53 -13.00
N PHE A 107 9.33 2.40 -12.34
CA PHE A 107 9.08 3.75 -12.87
C PHE A 107 10.27 4.69 -12.73
N GLY A 108 11.18 4.46 -11.78
CA GLY A 108 12.45 5.19 -11.73
C GLY A 108 13.31 4.95 -12.98
N ARG A 109 13.33 3.71 -13.49
CA ARG A 109 14.01 3.37 -14.74
C ARG A 109 13.32 4.01 -15.95
N ILE A 110 11.99 3.94 -16.02
CA ILE A 110 11.20 4.55 -17.11
C ILE A 110 11.38 6.07 -17.10
N ALA A 111 11.18 6.72 -15.95
CA ALA A 111 11.30 8.16 -15.80
C ALA A 111 12.71 8.66 -16.16
N GLY A 112 13.75 7.99 -15.68
CA GLY A 112 15.14 8.36 -15.98
C GLY A 112 15.48 8.25 -17.46
N ARG A 113 15.05 7.17 -18.12
CA ARG A 113 15.23 7.00 -19.57
C ARG A 113 14.51 8.09 -20.36
N ASN A 114 13.23 8.31 -20.08
CA ASN A 114 12.42 9.27 -20.82
C ASN A 114 12.82 10.73 -20.54
N ALA A 115 13.26 11.04 -19.32
CA ALA A 115 13.86 12.34 -19.03
C ALA A 115 15.14 12.60 -19.86
N ALA A 116 16.00 11.58 -20.00
CA ALA A 116 17.18 11.68 -20.85
C ALA A 116 16.82 11.85 -22.34
N TYR A 117 15.80 11.12 -22.83
CA TYR A 117 15.33 11.27 -24.21
C TYR A 117 14.75 12.66 -24.45
N ALA A 118 13.90 13.15 -23.55
CA ALA A 118 13.36 14.52 -23.65
C ALA A 118 14.47 15.58 -23.68
N ALA A 119 15.50 15.44 -22.84
CA ALA A 119 16.64 16.36 -22.83
C ALA A 119 17.47 16.31 -24.12
N MET A 120 17.47 15.19 -24.84
CA MET A 120 18.15 15.03 -26.13
C MET A 120 17.27 15.37 -27.34
N GLY A 121 16.01 15.79 -27.11
CA GLY A 121 15.06 16.04 -28.21
C GLY A 121 14.60 14.77 -28.95
N LYS A 122 14.68 13.60 -28.26
CA LYS A 122 14.19 12.32 -28.78
C LYS A 122 12.77 12.06 -28.31
N GLU A 123 12.05 11.23 -29.05
CA GLU A 123 10.75 10.75 -28.61
C GLU A 123 10.87 9.89 -27.35
N VAL A 124 9.89 10.02 -26.43
CA VAL A 124 9.80 9.20 -25.23
C VAL A 124 9.27 7.81 -25.58
N GLU A 125 9.77 6.80 -24.87
CA GLU A 125 9.34 5.43 -25.06
C GLU A 125 8.23 5.05 -24.06
N HIS A 126 7.20 4.38 -24.55
CA HIS A 126 6.11 3.87 -23.76
C HIS A 126 6.45 2.50 -23.15
N GLY A 127 6.10 2.34 -21.86
CA GLY A 127 6.20 1.08 -21.16
C GLY A 127 7.63 0.66 -20.76
N ILE A 128 7.74 -0.60 -20.40
CA ILE A 128 9.00 -1.28 -20.04
C ILE A 128 9.42 -2.12 -21.24
N ALA A 129 10.45 -1.68 -21.92
CA ALA A 129 11.13 -2.50 -22.92
C ALA A 129 12.20 -3.39 -22.26
#